data_787bbc899ccd14ca51a6dbc2af5b3c30
#
_entry.id   787bbc899ccd14ca51a6dbc2af5b3c30
#
_cell.length_a   1.000
_cell.length_b   1.000
_cell.length_c   1.000
_cell.angle_alpha   90.00
_cell.angle_beta   90.00
_cell.angle_gamma   90.00
#
_symmetry.space_group_name_H-M   'P 1'
#
loop_
_entity.id
_entity.type
_entity.pdbx_description
1 polymer ?
#
loop_
_entity_poly.entity_id
_entity_poly.type
_entity_poly.pdbx_seq_one_letter_code
_entity_poly.pdbx_strand_id
1 'polypeptide(L)'
;MASSPALHPSVRERAEPRVSAAALAEYLILRPNAQQNILHDSKFSRPPIVSANGEAMRALRAYNRDPRRSQDTLLRVKDALTIKSEAIGITPKAKDEALRCIEIIEIFERNENALGLRTMALNAPPNFDPLEIEGVMVSIQPDVLVDGGRGRVGAGIFRVAKAPDAEDAKKEETRRRRGEVRREMGRYLVAIQHMLLDAQAGSLGVPDRDLCFVADIRLGERIGPAPDHAVRVRDIRAACVQIRTLWPTVMPKPALLQKP
;
A
#
# COMPACT_ATOMS: atom_id res chain seq x y z
N MET A 1 -32.08 28.42 12.18
CA MET A 1 -31.27 27.21 12.07
C MET A 1 -30.13 27.54 11.12
N ALA A 2 -28.89 27.63 11.60
CA ALA A 2 -27.72 27.83 10.71
C ALA A 2 -27.55 26.54 9.88
N SER A 3 -27.65 26.64 8.56
CA SER A 3 -27.40 25.50 7.68
C SER A 3 -25.94 25.07 7.86
N SER A 4 -25.71 23.77 8.11
CA SER A 4 -24.36 23.24 8.17
C SER A 4 -23.60 23.59 6.89
N PRO A 5 -22.35 24.08 6.97
CA PRO A 5 -21.58 24.44 5.78
C PRO A 5 -21.41 23.21 4.88
N ALA A 6 -21.68 23.41 3.58
CA ALA A 6 -21.59 22.34 2.59
C ALA A 6 -20.14 21.92 2.34
N LEU A 7 -19.90 20.65 1.99
CA LEU A 7 -18.58 20.16 1.56
C LEU A 7 -18.16 20.82 0.24
N HIS A 8 -16.86 21.05 0.07
CA HIS A 8 -16.32 21.49 -1.21
C HIS A 8 -16.63 20.47 -2.31
N PRO A 9 -17.05 20.87 -3.54
CA PRO A 9 -17.47 19.96 -4.60
C PRO A 9 -16.42 18.89 -5.00
N SER A 10 -15.14 19.16 -4.76
CA SER A 10 -14.06 18.20 -4.99
C SER A 10 -13.90 17.15 -3.88
N VAL A 11 -14.69 17.23 -2.81
CA VAL A 11 -14.62 16.30 -1.68
C VAL A 11 -15.79 15.34 -1.76
N ARG A 12 -15.50 14.05 -1.76
CA ARG A 12 -16.52 13.00 -1.70
C ARG A 12 -16.60 12.46 -0.28
N GLU A 13 -17.78 12.55 0.33
CA GLU A 13 -18.09 11.84 1.57
C GLU A 13 -18.50 10.40 1.26
N ARG A 14 -17.97 9.46 2.04
CA ARG A 14 -18.38 8.05 2.02
C ARG A 14 -19.34 7.79 3.17
N ALA A 15 -20.57 7.41 2.86
CA ALA A 15 -21.58 7.06 3.86
C ALA A 15 -21.15 5.81 4.63
N GLU A 16 -20.71 4.77 3.90
CA GLU A 16 -20.31 3.50 4.47
C GLU A 16 -18.81 3.45 4.80
N PRO A 17 -18.42 2.75 5.90
CA PRO A 17 -17.04 2.59 6.29
C PRO A 17 -16.22 1.90 5.18
N ARG A 18 -15.24 2.61 4.65
CA ARG A 18 -14.32 2.07 3.63
C ARG A 18 -12.93 2.63 3.81
N VAL A 19 -11.96 1.74 3.94
CA VAL A 19 -10.52 2.07 4.09
C VAL A 19 -9.67 1.28 3.09
N SER A 20 -8.46 1.76 2.79
CA SER A 20 -7.49 0.90 2.10
C SER A 20 -6.77 0.00 3.10
N ALA A 21 -6.26 -1.15 2.64
CA ALA A 21 -5.43 -2.04 3.48
C ALA A 21 -4.23 -1.30 4.09
N ALA A 22 -3.61 -0.38 3.33
CA ALA A 22 -2.52 0.45 3.84
C ALA A 22 -2.98 1.39 4.96
N ALA A 23 -4.14 2.05 4.80
CA ALA A 23 -4.72 2.92 5.83
C ALA A 23 -5.13 2.13 7.09
N LEU A 24 -5.67 0.91 6.92
CA LEU A 24 -6.00 0.04 8.05
C LEU A 24 -4.75 -0.44 8.80
N ALA A 25 -3.71 -0.85 8.07
CA ALA A 25 -2.43 -1.23 8.69
C ALA A 25 -1.78 -0.05 9.43
N GLU A 26 -1.87 1.16 8.88
CA GLU A 26 -1.41 2.38 9.52
C GLU A 26 -2.24 2.72 10.76
N TYR A 27 -3.57 2.60 10.69
CA TYR A 27 -4.47 2.79 11.82
C TYR A 27 -4.10 1.91 13.01
N LEU A 28 -3.76 0.64 12.78
CA LEU A 28 -3.40 -0.32 13.82
C LEU A 28 -2.12 0.00 14.59
N ILE A 29 -1.19 0.74 13.99
CA ILE A 29 0.12 1.07 14.60
C ILE A 29 0.19 2.51 15.14
N LEU A 30 -0.79 3.34 14.82
CA LEU A 30 -0.80 4.75 15.22
C LEU A 30 -1.47 4.96 16.58
N ARG A 31 -1.10 6.07 17.23
CA ARG A 31 -1.76 6.54 18.44
C ARG A 31 -3.17 7.06 18.14
N PRO A 32 -4.11 7.06 19.12
CA PRO A 32 -5.52 7.43 18.91
C PRO A 32 -5.73 8.76 18.16
N ASN A 33 -4.97 9.80 18.48
CA ASN A 33 -5.10 11.10 17.81
C ASN A 33 -4.76 11.03 16.31
N ALA A 34 -3.78 10.21 15.93
CA ALA A 34 -3.39 10.02 14.54
C ALA A 34 -4.37 9.10 13.80
N GLN A 35 -4.98 8.13 14.49
CA GLN A 35 -6.03 7.26 13.97
C GLN A 35 -7.24 8.07 13.47
N GLN A 36 -7.61 9.15 14.16
CA GLN A 36 -8.69 10.05 13.73
C GLN A 36 -8.42 10.68 12.35
N ASN A 37 -7.17 11.00 12.05
CA ASN A 37 -6.81 11.52 10.71
C ASN A 37 -7.02 10.46 9.63
N ILE A 38 -6.68 9.20 9.90
CA ILE A 38 -6.90 8.09 8.96
C ILE A 38 -8.41 7.93 8.68
N LEU A 39 -9.25 7.96 9.71
CA LEU A 39 -10.71 7.88 9.55
C LEU A 39 -11.23 9.06 8.75
N HIS A 40 -10.80 10.28 9.10
CA HIS A 40 -11.20 11.48 8.41
C HIS A 40 -10.84 11.42 6.91
N ASP A 41 -9.58 11.11 6.58
CA ASP A 41 -9.09 11.08 5.20
C ASP A 41 -9.70 9.91 4.39
N SER A 42 -10.11 8.84 5.08
CA SER A 42 -10.85 7.74 4.48
C SER A 42 -12.31 8.08 4.22
N LYS A 43 -12.98 8.82 5.11
CA LYS A 43 -14.38 9.23 4.97
C LYS A 43 -14.54 10.38 3.96
N PHE A 44 -13.69 11.39 4.05
CA PHE A 44 -13.72 12.60 3.21
C PHE A 44 -12.57 12.57 2.20
N SER A 45 -12.77 11.83 1.12
CA SER A 45 -11.72 11.64 0.12
C SER A 45 -11.80 12.70 -0.99
N ARG A 46 -10.64 13.22 -1.41
CA ARG A 46 -10.50 13.92 -2.68
C ARG A 46 -10.31 12.90 -3.81
N PRO A 47 -10.60 13.27 -5.08
CA PRO A 47 -10.27 12.41 -6.20
C PRO A 47 -8.82 11.93 -6.12
N PRO A 48 -8.55 10.66 -6.47
CA PRO A 48 -7.19 10.14 -6.42
C PRO A 48 -6.30 10.99 -7.32
N ILE A 49 -5.28 11.60 -6.74
CA ILE A 49 -4.19 12.18 -7.51
C ILE A 49 -3.45 11.00 -8.14
N VAL A 50 -3.13 11.10 -9.43
CA VAL A 50 -2.30 10.10 -10.11
C VAL A 50 -1.07 9.81 -9.23
N SER A 51 -0.85 8.53 -8.93
CA SER A 51 0.25 8.14 -8.05
C SER A 51 1.58 8.64 -8.62
N ALA A 52 2.30 9.44 -7.86
CA ALA A 52 3.62 9.94 -8.22
C ALA A 52 4.65 8.83 -8.53
N ASN A 53 4.35 7.59 -8.16
CA ASN A 53 5.21 6.42 -8.35
C ASN A 53 4.62 5.43 -9.37
N GLY A 54 3.60 5.83 -10.13
CA GLY A 54 2.82 4.91 -10.98
C GLY A 54 3.65 4.23 -12.07
N GLU A 55 4.60 4.93 -12.68
CA GLU A 55 5.47 4.37 -13.73
C GLU A 55 6.47 3.37 -13.15
N ALA A 56 7.10 3.68 -12.02
CA ALA A 56 7.97 2.74 -11.32
C ALA A 56 7.22 1.48 -10.89
N MET A 57 6.03 1.62 -10.30
CA MET A 57 5.22 0.48 -9.87
C MET A 57 4.81 -0.42 -11.04
N ARG A 58 4.47 0.16 -12.20
CA ARG A 58 4.19 -0.62 -13.42
C ARG A 58 5.41 -1.40 -13.88
N ALA A 59 6.60 -0.76 -13.89
CA ALA A 59 7.84 -1.40 -14.26
C ALA A 59 8.19 -2.56 -13.32
N LEU A 60 8.11 -2.35 -12.00
CA LEU A 60 8.39 -3.39 -11.00
C LEU A 60 7.44 -4.58 -11.11
N ARG A 61 6.14 -4.33 -11.34
CA ARG A 61 5.15 -5.39 -11.59
C ARG A 61 5.48 -6.16 -12.86
N ALA A 62 5.73 -5.48 -13.97
CA ALA A 62 6.07 -6.11 -15.24
C ALA A 62 7.32 -6.97 -15.12
N TYR A 63 8.38 -6.43 -14.53
CA TYR A 63 9.64 -7.14 -14.30
C TYR A 63 9.45 -8.41 -13.45
N ASN A 64 8.77 -8.30 -12.31
CA ASN A 64 8.62 -9.41 -11.37
C ASN A 64 7.65 -10.50 -11.85
N ARG A 65 6.70 -10.16 -12.73
CA ARG A 65 5.76 -11.11 -13.34
C ARG A 65 6.33 -11.83 -14.57
N ASP A 66 7.40 -11.30 -15.15
CA ASP A 66 8.11 -11.96 -16.25
C ASP A 66 9.01 -13.08 -15.68
N PRO A 67 8.80 -14.33 -16.06
CA PRO A 67 9.66 -15.45 -15.63
C PRO A 67 11.13 -15.25 -15.97
N ARG A 68 11.43 -14.53 -17.05
CA ARG A 68 12.79 -14.22 -17.50
C ARG A 68 13.42 -13.08 -16.69
N ARG A 69 12.60 -12.20 -16.11
CA ARG A 69 13.04 -11.00 -15.37
C ARG A 69 14.14 -10.23 -16.10
N SER A 70 13.84 -9.90 -17.35
CA SER A 70 14.77 -9.20 -18.21
C SER A 70 15.04 -7.79 -17.65
N GLN A 71 16.31 -7.49 -17.39
CA GLN A 71 16.77 -6.17 -16.97
C GLN A 71 16.40 -5.07 -17.98
N ASP A 72 16.25 -5.43 -19.26
CA ASP A 72 15.82 -4.52 -20.32
C ASP A 72 14.44 -3.88 -20.00
N THR A 73 13.59 -4.56 -19.24
CA THR A 73 12.30 -4.02 -18.83
C THR A 73 12.46 -2.79 -17.92
N LEU A 74 13.39 -2.85 -16.97
CA LEU A 74 13.66 -1.73 -16.07
C LEU A 74 14.46 -0.63 -16.77
N LEU A 75 15.46 -1.02 -17.58
CA LEU A 75 16.30 -0.08 -18.33
C LEU A 75 15.48 0.79 -19.26
N ARG A 76 14.63 0.20 -20.11
CA ARG A 76 13.76 0.95 -21.04
C ARG A 76 12.88 1.97 -20.32
N VAL A 77 12.35 1.62 -19.14
CA VAL A 77 11.51 2.55 -18.36
C VAL A 77 12.37 3.67 -17.77
N LYS A 78 13.58 3.39 -17.27
CA LYS A 78 14.50 4.43 -16.80
C LYS A 78 14.89 5.40 -17.91
N ASP A 79 15.22 4.89 -19.09
CA ASP A 79 15.56 5.72 -20.26
C ASP A 79 14.39 6.63 -20.67
N ALA A 80 13.18 6.07 -20.75
CA ALA A 80 11.99 6.86 -21.06
C ALA A 80 11.72 7.96 -20.02
N LEU A 81 11.91 7.65 -18.72
CA LEU A 81 11.75 8.61 -17.63
C LEU A 81 12.84 9.68 -17.64
N THR A 82 14.07 9.33 -18.02
CA THR A 82 15.18 10.28 -18.18
C THR A 82 14.87 11.27 -19.30
N ILE A 83 14.51 10.77 -20.48
CA ILE A 83 14.08 11.62 -21.62
C ILE A 83 12.93 12.53 -21.20
N LYS A 84 11.93 11.99 -20.48
CA LYS A 84 10.81 12.77 -19.98
C LYS A 84 11.25 13.86 -19.02
N SER A 85 12.19 13.58 -18.11
CA SER A 85 12.68 14.54 -17.11
C SER A 85 13.49 15.69 -17.70
N GLU A 86 14.05 15.49 -18.89
CA GLU A 86 14.86 16.47 -19.62
C GLU A 86 14.10 17.20 -20.74
N ALA A 87 12.84 16.84 -20.96
CA ALA A 87 12.03 17.40 -22.05
C ALA A 87 11.82 18.91 -21.90
N ILE A 88 11.96 19.64 -23.00
CA ILE A 88 11.72 21.10 -23.03
C ILE A 88 10.25 21.38 -22.66
N GLY A 89 10.04 22.30 -21.71
CA GLY A 89 8.71 22.69 -21.27
C GLY A 89 8.05 21.75 -20.25
N ILE A 90 8.78 20.76 -19.73
CA ILE A 90 8.27 19.91 -18.65
C ILE A 90 7.97 20.73 -17.39
N THR A 91 6.86 20.45 -16.73
CA THR A 91 6.55 21.10 -15.45
C THR A 91 7.47 20.58 -14.34
N PRO A 92 7.84 21.41 -13.33
CA PRO A 92 8.66 20.95 -12.20
C PRO A 92 8.09 19.70 -11.53
N LYS A 93 6.77 19.64 -11.34
CA LYS A 93 6.09 18.48 -10.77
C LYS A 93 6.31 17.20 -11.60
N ALA A 94 6.14 17.27 -12.92
CA ALA A 94 6.30 16.11 -13.79
C ALA A 94 7.77 15.64 -13.85
N LYS A 95 8.73 16.58 -13.78
CA LYS A 95 10.16 16.28 -13.64
C LYS A 95 10.44 15.54 -12.33
N ASP A 96 9.99 16.06 -11.20
CA ASP A 96 10.17 15.43 -9.89
C ASP A 96 9.52 14.04 -9.82
N GLU A 97 8.37 13.85 -10.45
CA GLU A 97 7.72 12.54 -10.54
C GLU A 97 8.55 11.54 -11.35
N ALA A 98 9.11 11.95 -12.48
CA ALA A 98 9.97 11.11 -13.31
C ALA A 98 11.25 10.72 -12.55
N LEU A 99 11.97 11.69 -11.95
CA LEU A 99 13.17 11.44 -11.15
C LEU A 99 12.90 10.51 -9.95
N ARG A 100 11.78 10.68 -9.28
CA ARG A 100 11.36 9.80 -8.18
C ARG A 100 11.08 8.38 -8.63
N CYS A 101 10.51 8.19 -9.82
CA CYS A 101 10.30 6.87 -10.39
C CYS A 101 11.65 6.19 -10.74
N ILE A 102 12.61 6.92 -11.28
CA ILE A 102 13.97 6.43 -11.53
C ILE A 102 14.61 5.98 -10.21
N GLU A 103 14.60 6.85 -9.19
CA GLU A 103 15.14 6.53 -7.84
C GLU A 103 14.57 5.21 -7.29
N ILE A 104 13.24 5.01 -7.40
CA ILE A 104 12.60 3.79 -6.91
C ILE A 104 13.08 2.55 -7.66
N ILE A 105 13.22 2.62 -8.98
CA ILE A 105 13.73 1.51 -9.79
C ILE A 105 15.16 1.19 -9.39
N GLU A 106 16.03 2.18 -9.22
CA GLU A 106 17.42 2.00 -8.81
C GLU A 106 17.54 1.42 -7.39
N ILE A 107 16.68 1.85 -6.45
CA ILE A 107 16.64 1.26 -5.11
C ILE A 107 16.24 -0.21 -5.22
N PHE A 108 15.25 -0.55 -6.05
CA PHE A 108 14.84 -1.92 -6.27
C PHE A 108 15.98 -2.77 -6.85
N GLU A 109 16.67 -2.30 -7.89
CA GLU A 109 17.79 -3.01 -8.52
C GLU A 109 18.91 -3.31 -7.49
N ARG A 110 19.25 -2.34 -6.64
CA ARG A 110 20.25 -2.53 -5.56
C ARG A 110 19.81 -3.55 -4.52
N ASN A 111 18.53 -3.62 -4.23
CA ASN A 111 17.95 -4.44 -3.16
C ASN A 111 17.35 -5.76 -3.66
N GLU A 112 17.33 -6.04 -4.96
CA GLU A 112 16.67 -7.19 -5.57
C GLU A 112 17.04 -8.52 -4.91
N ASN A 113 18.33 -8.73 -4.67
CA ASN A 113 18.83 -9.95 -4.04
C ASN A 113 18.35 -10.08 -2.59
N ALA A 114 18.35 -9.00 -1.82
CA ALA A 114 17.89 -8.97 -0.43
C ALA A 114 16.36 -9.24 -0.34
N LEU A 115 15.59 -8.74 -1.30
CA LEU A 115 14.17 -9.02 -1.40
C LEU A 115 13.86 -10.49 -1.72
N GLY A 116 14.79 -11.23 -2.33
CA GLY A 116 14.66 -12.67 -2.60
C GLY A 116 13.49 -13.03 -3.52
N LEU A 117 13.05 -12.09 -4.38
CA LEU A 117 11.89 -12.32 -5.25
C LEU A 117 12.21 -13.24 -6.43
N ARG A 118 13.47 -13.32 -6.85
CA ARG A 118 13.91 -14.12 -8.01
C ARG A 118 13.60 -15.61 -7.90
N THR A 119 13.53 -16.13 -6.69
CA THR A 119 13.24 -17.55 -6.44
C THR A 119 11.75 -17.86 -6.38
N MET A 120 10.89 -16.88 -6.53
CA MET A 120 9.44 -17.02 -6.42
C MET A 120 8.79 -17.03 -7.80
N ALA A 121 7.81 -17.91 -8.03
CA ALA A 121 6.94 -17.85 -9.19
C ALA A 121 5.85 -16.79 -8.96
N LEU A 122 5.97 -15.65 -9.64
CA LEU A 122 5.11 -14.49 -9.44
C LEU A 122 4.22 -14.28 -10.66
N ASN A 123 2.91 -14.19 -10.43
CA ASN A 123 1.90 -14.05 -11.46
C ASN A 123 1.11 -12.74 -11.29
N ALA A 124 0.43 -12.31 -12.36
CA ALA A 124 -0.50 -11.20 -12.29
C ALA A 124 -1.73 -11.57 -11.45
N PRO A 125 -2.12 -10.76 -10.46
CA PRO A 125 -3.37 -10.98 -9.74
C PRO A 125 -4.57 -10.57 -10.60
N PRO A 126 -5.76 -11.17 -10.37
CA PRO A 126 -7.00 -10.61 -10.87
C PRO A 126 -7.32 -9.30 -10.15
N ASN A 127 -8.33 -8.59 -10.63
CA ASN A 127 -8.92 -7.51 -9.84
C ASN A 127 -9.75 -8.10 -8.71
N PHE A 128 -9.49 -7.66 -7.49
CA PHE A 128 -10.24 -8.07 -6.33
C PHE A 128 -11.28 -7.02 -5.95
N ASP A 129 -12.45 -7.47 -5.60
CA ASP A 129 -13.42 -6.65 -4.89
C ASP A 129 -12.91 -6.33 -3.48
N PRO A 130 -13.34 -5.22 -2.88
CA PRO A 130 -12.99 -4.91 -1.50
C PRO A 130 -13.41 -6.04 -0.56
N LEU A 131 -12.51 -6.41 0.36
CA LEU A 131 -12.77 -7.39 1.39
C LEU A 131 -13.64 -6.76 2.48
N GLU A 132 -14.77 -7.38 2.81
CA GLU A 132 -15.58 -6.97 3.94
C GLU A 132 -15.03 -7.60 5.24
N ILE A 133 -14.72 -6.74 6.22
CA ILE A 133 -14.28 -7.15 7.56
C ILE A 133 -15.13 -6.40 8.59
N GLU A 134 -15.95 -7.12 9.32
CA GLU A 134 -16.81 -6.58 10.43
C GLU A 134 -17.62 -5.34 10.02
N GLY A 135 -18.12 -5.32 8.77
CA GLY A 135 -18.91 -4.22 8.20
C GLY A 135 -18.06 -3.04 7.69
N VAL A 136 -16.76 -3.21 7.53
CA VAL A 136 -15.86 -2.25 6.90
C VAL A 136 -15.37 -2.81 5.57
N MET A 137 -15.52 -2.05 4.49
CA MET A 137 -14.99 -2.41 3.18
C MET A 137 -13.51 -2.06 3.08
N VAL A 138 -12.64 -3.07 3.03
CA VAL A 138 -11.18 -2.91 2.95
C VAL A 138 -10.71 -3.12 1.52
N SER A 139 -10.29 -2.03 0.87
CA SER A 139 -9.75 -2.10 -0.51
C SER A 139 -8.30 -2.57 -0.46
N ILE A 140 -8.04 -3.71 -1.10
CA ILE A 140 -6.69 -4.28 -1.23
C ILE A 140 -6.51 -4.85 -2.63
N GLN A 141 -5.38 -4.54 -3.25
CA GLN A 141 -4.99 -5.06 -4.55
C GLN A 141 -3.52 -5.47 -4.46
N PRO A 142 -3.23 -6.78 -4.37
CA PRO A 142 -1.86 -7.27 -4.44
C PRO A 142 -1.18 -6.90 -5.76
N ASP A 143 0.12 -6.73 -5.73
CA ASP A 143 0.92 -6.47 -6.92
C ASP A 143 1.23 -7.75 -7.70
N VAL A 144 1.32 -8.87 -6.98
CA VAL A 144 1.57 -10.21 -7.54
C VAL A 144 0.83 -11.28 -6.75
N LEU A 145 0.49 -12.39 -7.42
CA LEU A 145 0.20 -13.67 -6.78
C LEU A 145 1.46 -14.53 -6.76
N VAL A 146 1.63 -15.31 -5.71
CA VAL A 146 2.72 -16.26 -5.55
C VAL A 146 2.19 -17.67 -5.80
N ASP A 147 2.75 -18.37 -6.76
CA ASP A 147 2.49 -19.81 -6.95
C ASP A 147 3.46 -20.61 -6.06
N GLY A 148 2.93 -21.24 -5.04
CA GLY A 148 3.68 -22.12 -4.13
C GLY A 148 3.76 -23.57 -4.59
N GLY A 149 3.23 -23.87 -5.78
CA GLY A 149 3.08 -25.25 -6.26
C GLY A 149 2.00 -26.04 -5.51
N ARG A 150 1.55 -27.14 -6.09
CA ARG A 150 0.50 -28.03 -5.54
C ARG A 150 -0.80 -27.28 -5.19
N GLY A 151 -1.14 -26.25 -5.96
CA GLY A 151 -2.35 -25.45 -5.77
C GLY A 151 -2.29 -24.47 -4.60
N ARG A 152 -1.14 -24.27 -3.94
CA ARG A 152 -0.97 -23.26 -2.89
C ARG A 152 -0.76 -21.88 -3.52
N VAL A 153 -1.37 -20.85 -2.92
CA VAL A 153 -1.30 -19.47 -3.40
C VAL A 153 -0.99 -18.51 -2.27
N GLY A 154 -0.11 -17.57 -2.56
CA GLY A 154 0.16 -16.40 -1.72
C GLY A 154 -0.03 -15.10 -2.49
N ALA A 155 0.25 -13.97 -1.86
CA ALA A 155 0.15 -12.65 -2.46
C ALA A 155 1.31 -11.74 -2.03
N GLY A 156 1.73 -10.81 -2.91
CA GLY A 156 2.77 -9.85 -2.62
C GLY A 156 2.36 -8.42 -2.92
N ILE A 157 2.74 -7.50 -2.04
CA ILE A 157 2.60 -6.05 -2.23
C ILE A 157 4.00 -5.42 -2.29
N PHE A 158 4.23 -4.54 -3.26
CA PHE A 158 5.43 -3.72 -3.36
C PHE A 158 5.20 -2.37 -2.72
N ARG A 159 5.95 -2.08 -1.66
CA ARG A 159 5.84 -0.83 -0.92
C ARG A 159 6.99 0.10 -1.28
N VAL A 160 6.65 1.25 -1.88
CA VAL A 160 7.60 2.30 -2.29
C VAL A 160 7.41 3.61 -1.54
N ALA A 161 6.41 3.69 -0.66
CA ALA A 161 6.11 4.91 0.09
C ALA A 161 7.26 5.32 1.02
N LYS A 162 7.52 6.63 1.13
CA LYS A 162 8.58 7.17 1.99
C LYS A 162 8.23 7.11 3.49
N ALA A 163 7.01 7.42 3.86
CA ALA A 163 6.64 7.61 5.26
C ALA A 163 6.17 6.32 5.95
N PRO A 164 6.59 6.09 7.19
CA PRO A 164 7.70 6.72 7.88
C PRO A 164 9.04 6.28 7.26
N ASP A 165 9.86 7.28 6.83
CA ASP A 165 11.15 6.98 6.22
C ASP A 165 12.23 6.80 7.28
N ALA A 166 12.85 5.62 7.29
CA ALA A 166 13.91 5.31 8.24
C ALA A 166 15.23 5.96 7.81
N GLU A 167 15.49 6.05 6.49
CA GLU A 167 16.77 6.53 5.95
C GLU A 167 17.01 8.01 6.23
N ASP A 168 15.97 8.85 6.19
CA ASP A 168 16.06 10.30 6.44
C ASP A 168 16.28 10.64 7.92
N ALA A 169 16.31 9.66 8.81
CA ALA A 169 16.49 9.91 10.23
C ALA A 169 17.95 10.16 10.58
N LYS A 170 18.24 11.33 11.18
CA LYS A 170 19.60 11.70 11.61
C LYS A 170 20.11 10.86 12.78
N LYS A 171 19.21 10.41 13.70
CA LYS A 171 19.55 9.63 14.90
C LYS A 171 19.29 8.16 14.60
N GLU A 172 20.24 7.28 14.97
CA GLU A 172 20.14 5.83 14.80
C GLU A 172 18.91 5.22 15.50
N GLU A 173 18.62 5.66 16.72
CA GLU A 173 17.43 5.21 17.45
C GLU A 173 16.13 5.57 16.69
N THR A 174 16.06 6.77 16.09
CA THR A 174 14.91 7.18 15.30
C THR A 174 14.81 6.33 14.04
N ARG A 175 15.92 6.03 13.38
CA ARG A 175 16.00 5.16 12.21
C ARG A 175 15.47 3.76 12.55
N ARG A 176 15.98 3.16 13.62
CA ARG A 176 15.54 1.84 14.09
C ARG A 176 14.04 1.82 14.40
N ARG A 177 13.55 2.82 15.16
CA ARG A 177 12.11 2.93 15.48
C ARG A 177 11.23 3.08 14.22
N ARG A 178 11.62 3.92 13.28
CA ARG A 178 10.88 4.09 12.01
C ARG A 178 10.90 2.81 11.18
N GLY A 179 12.03 2.11 11.11
CA GLY A 179 12.14 0.82 10.45
C GLY A 179 11.20 -0.21 11.08
N GLU A 180 11.12 -0.29 12.42
CA GLU A 180 10.20 -1.22 13.08
C GLU A 180 8.73 -0.88 12.83
N VAL A 181 8.36 0.40 12.84
CA VAL A 181 7.01 0.85 12.46
C VAL A 181 6.66 0.39 11.04
N ARG A 182 7.61 0.48 10.09
CA ARG A 182 7.39 0.00 8.72
C ARG A 182 7.21 -1.51 8.65
N ARG A 183 8.01 -2.27 9.40
CA ARG A 183 7.87 -3.74 9.49
C ARG A 183 6.53 -4.14 10.10
N GLU A 184 6.10 -3.47 11.17
CA GLU A 184 4.78 -3.71 11.77
C GLU A 184 3.62 -3.46 10.78
N MET A 185 3.65 -2.34 10.06
CA MET A 185 2.68 -2.10 8.98
C MET A 185 2.72 -3.22 7.93
N GLY A 186 3.92 -3.67 7.55
CA GLY A 186 4.09 -4.76 6.60
C GLY A 186 3.46 -6.06 7.11
N ARG A 187 3.65 -6.41 8.38
CA ARG A 187 3.05 -7.61 9.00
C ARG A 187 1.52 -7.57 9.01
N TYR A 188 0.92 -6.41 9.29
CA TYR A 188 -0.54 -6.24 9.18
C TYR A 188 -1.02 -6.34 7.73
N LEU A 189 -0.30 -5.75 6.76
CA LEU A 189 -0.63 -5.89 5.35
C LEU A 189 -0.56 -7.36 4.89
N VAL A 190 0.43 -8.14 5.34
CA VAL A 190 0.51 -9.58 5.09
C VAL A 190 -0.72 -10.31 5.66
N ALA A 191 -1.15 -9.95 6.87
CA ALA A 191 -2.35 -10.55 7.45
C ALA A 191 -3.61 -10.22 6.65
N ILE A 192 -3.78 -8.98 6.19
CA ILE A 192 -4.92 -8.58 5.36
C ILE A 192 -4.87 -9.28 3.98
N GLN A 193 -3.68 -9.46 3.38
CA GLN A 193 -3.54 -10.23 2.14
C GLN A 193 -3.99 -11.68 2.32
N HIS A 194 -3.59 -12.32 3.41
CA HIS A 194 -4.00 -13.69 3.71
C HIS A 194 -5.52 -13.77 3.89
N MET A 195 -6.14 -12.84 4.64
CA MET A 195 -7.59 -12.76 4.78
C MET A 195 -8.31 -12.58 3.43
N LEU A 196 -7.74 -11.80 2.50
CA LEU A 196 -8.26 -11.67 1.14
C LEU A 196 -8.23 -13.01 0.40
N LEU A 197 -7.10 -13.73 0.46
CA LEU A 197 -6.96 -15.02 -0.20
C LEU A 197 -7.90 -16.06 0.41
N ASP A 198 -8.08 -16.08 1.74
CA ASP A 198 -9.05 -16.95 2.43
C ASP A 198 -10.47 -16.72 1.92
N ALA A 199 -10.86 -15.45 1.70
CA ALA A 199 -12.16 -15.11 1.13
C ALA A 199 -12.31 -15.54 -0.34
N GLN A 200 -11.20 -15.80 -1.05
CA GLN A 200 -11.15 -16.18 -2.46
C GLN A 200 -10.67 -17.65 -2.67
N ALA A 201 -10.58 -18.42 -1.60
CA ALA A 201 -9.97 -19.78 -1.62
C ALA A 201 -10.54 -20.70 -2.70
N GLY A 202 -11.83 -20.60 -3.03
CA GLY A 202 -12.47 -21.42 -4.05
C GLY A 202 -12.04 -21.15 -5.50
N SER A 203 -11.48 -19.96 -5.78
CA SER A 203 -11.16 -19.51 -7.14
C SER A 203 -9.66 -19.46 -7.46
N LEU A 204 -8.81 -19.28 -6.45
CA LEU A 204 -7.38 -19.06 -6.65
C LEU A 204 -6.51 -20.24 -6.24
N GLY A 205 -7.02 -21.14 -5.43
CA GLY A 205 -6.27 -22.25 -4.84
C GLY A 205 -6.34 -22.25 -3.33
N VAL A 206 -5.43 -22.97 -2.67
CA VAL A 206 -5.34 -23.06 -1.21
C VAL A 206 -4.47 -21.90 -0.69
N PRO A 207 -5.04 -20.97 0.07
CA PRO A 207 -4.27 -19.87 0.65
C PRO A 207 -3.14 -20.37 1.54
N ASP A 208 -1.95 -19.82 1.33
CA ASP A 208 -0.79 -20.12 2.16
C ASP A 208 -0.18 -18.81 2.67
N ARG A 209 -0.35 -18.57 3.97
CA ARG A 209 0.14 -17.34 4.62
C ARG A 209 1.66 -17.17 4.47
N ASP A 210 2.42 -18.26 4.43
CA ASP A 210 3.88 -18.21 4.39
C ASP A 210 4.39 -17.78 3.00
N LEU A 211 3.50 -17.78 2.01
CA LEU A 211 3.72 -17.21 0.68
C LEU A 211 3.26 -15.76 0.56
N CYS A 212 2.61 -15.20 1.60
CA CYS A 212 2.22 -13.78 1.60
C CYS A 212 3.38 -12.90 2.07
N PHE A 213 3.60 -11.78 1.38
CA PHE A 213 4.68 -10.86 1.73
C PHE A 213 4.38 -9.39 1.39
N VAL A 214 5.13 -8.50 2.04
CA VAL A 214 5.33 -7.12 1.59
C VAL A 214 6.82 -6.96 1.25
N ALA A 215 7.11 -6.60 0.00
CA ALA A 215 8.45 -6.18 -0.39
C ALA A 215 8.58 -4.68 -0.13
N ASP A 216 9.22 -4.29 0.95
CA ASP A 216 9.52 -2.89 1.22
C ASP A 216 10.79 -2.51 0.46
N ILE A 217 10.59 -1.87 -0.69
CA ILE A 217 11.67 -1.52 -1.62
C ILE A 217 12.69 -0.59 -0.97
N ARG A 218 12.24 0.35 -0.13
CA ARG A 218 13.12 1.31 0.53
C ARG A 218 13.94 0.71 1.68
N LEU A 219 13.37 -0.24 2.40
CA LEU A 219 14.15 -0.98 3.42
C LEU A 219 15.02 -2.07 2.80
N GLY A 220 14.75 -2.50 1.56
CA GLY A 220 15.38 -3.67 0.96
C GLY A 220 15.00 -4.97 1.67
N GLU A 221 13.81 -5.02 2.29
CA GLU A 221 13.36 -6.14 3.11
C GLU A 221 12.07 -6.75 2.56
N ARG A 222 12.02 -8.09 2.55
CA ARG A 222 10.79 -8.83 2.38
C ARG A 222 10.20 -9.19 3.74
N ILE A 223 9.05 -8.59 4.05
CA ILE A 223 8.32 -8.79 5.30
C ILE A 223 7.31 -9.91 5.07
N GLY A 224 7.48 -11.03 5.75
CA GLY A 224 6.55 -12.17 5.75
C GLY A 224 5.55 -12.12 6.91
N PRO A 225 4.80 -13.22 7.11
CA PRO A 225 3.85 -13.34 8.21
C PRO A 225 4.57 -13.28 9.57
N ALA A 226 3.93 -12.60 10.53
CA ALA A 226 4.43 -12.58 11.89
C ALA A 226 4.15 -13.91 12.61
N PRO A 227 4.97 -14.30 13.61
CA PRO A 227 4.71 -15.48 14.43
C PRO A 227 3.33 -15.43 15.11
N ASP A 228 2.88 -14.24 15.48
CA ASP A 228 1.59 -13.94 16.12
C ASP A 228 0.48 -13.62 15.10
N HIS A 229 0.53 -14.17 13.89
CA HIS A 229 -0.39 -13.88 12.78
C HIS A 229 -1.88 -13.95 13.20
N ALA A 230 -2.27 -14.97 13.97
CA ALA A 230 -3.65 -15.11 14.44
C ALA A 230 -4.08 -13.97 15.38
N VAL A 231 -3.16 -13.42 16.17
CA VAL A 231 -3.42 -12.23 17.00
C VAL A 231 -3.68 -11.03 16.09
N ARG A 232 -2.87 -10.84 15.05
CA ARG A 232 -3.03 -9.72 14.11
C ARG A 232 -4.36 -9.77 13.36
N VAL A 233 -4.83 -10.96 12.99
CA VAL A 233 -6.17 -11.11 12.39
C VAL A 233 -7.27 -10.67 13.37
N ARG A 234 -7.14 -11.00 14.66
CA ARG A 234 -8.08 -10.53 15.69
C ARG A 234 -8.01 -9.00 15.87
N ASP A 235 -6.81 -8.43 15.89
CA ASP A 235 -6.62 -6.98 16.00
C ASP A 235 -7.23 -6.24 14.81
N ILE A 236 -7.06 -6.77 13.59
CA ILE A 236 -7.68 -6.23 12.37
C ILE A 236 -9.21 -6.23 12.49
N ARG A 237 -9.81 -7.33 12.95
CA ARG A 237 -11.26 -7.43 13.16
C ARG A 237 -11.73 -6.44 14.23
N ALA A 238 -11.04 -6.37 15.37
CA ALA A 238 -11.35 -5.42 16.44
C ALA A 238 -11.24 -3.97 15.98
N ALA A 239 -10.22 -3.63 15.20
CA ALA A 239 -10.07 -2.30 14.62
C ALA A 239 -11.21 -1.97 13.64
N CYS A 240 -11.64 -2.93 12.81
CA CYS A 240 -12.77 -2.72 11.91
C CYS A 240 -14.08 -2.48 12.68
N VAL A 241 -14.35 -3.21 13.77
CA VAL A 241 -15.49 -2.94 14.66
C VAL A 241 -15.42 -1.50 15.21
N GLN A 242 -14.23 -1.08 15.67
CA GLN A 242 -14.02 0.28 16.18
C GLN A 242 -14.22 1.33 15.08
N ILE A 243 -13.66 1.13 13.89
CA ILE A 243 -13.83 2.01 12.72
C ILE A 243 -15.30 2.17 12.38
N ARG A 244 -16.06 1.07 12.29
CA ARG A 244 -17.50 1.10 12.01
C ARG A 244 -18.26 1.92 13.06
N THR A 245 -17.94 1.73 14.33
CA THR A 245 -18.59 2.46 15.44
C THR A 245 -18.29 3.96 15.40
N LEU A 246 -17.07 4.33 15.08
CA LEU A 246 -16.64 5.73 15.04
C LEU A 246 -17.05 6.45 13.74
N TRP A 247 -17.30 5.72 12.66
CA TRP A 247 -17.52 6.31 11.33
C TRP A 247 -18.62 7.39 11.28
N PRO A 248 -19.78 7.21 11.91
CA PRO A 248 -20.83 8.23 11.91
C PRO A 248 -20.40 9.54 12.59
N THR A 249 -19.51 9.47 13.57
CA THR A 249 -19.09 10.62 14.38
C THR A 249 -17.96 11.43 13.75
N VAL A 250 -17.31 10.91 12.69
CA VAL A 250 -16.23 11.62 11.99
C VAL A 250 -16.80 12.80 11.22
N MET A 251 -16.42 14.01 11.59
CA MET A 251 -16.87 15.26 10.98
C MET A 251 -15.82 15.81 10.01
N PRO A 252 -16.23 16.54 8.95
CA PRO A 252 -15.27 17.14 8.01
C PRO A 252 -14.47 18.25 8.68
N LYS A 253 -13.17 18.34 8.37
CA LYS A 253 -12.33 19.46 8.81
C LYS A 253 -12.76 20.76 8.13
N PRO A 254 -12.60 21.93 8.78
CA PRO A 254 -12.98 23.23 8.19
C PRO A 254 -12.38 23.50 6.81
N ALA A 255 -11.18 22.99 6.54
CA ALA A 255 -10.50 23.14 5.25
C ALA A 255 -11.16 22.37 4.08
N LEU A 256 -12.14 21.49 4.37
CA LEU A 256 -12.91 20.76 3.37
C LEU A 256 -14.29 21.35 3.13
N LEU A 257 -14.65 22.39 3.87
CA LEU A 257 -15.94 23.07 3.73
C LEU A 257 -15.82 24.17 2.67
N GLN A 258 -16.94 24.47 2.03
CA GLN A 258 -17.03 25.65 1.17
C GLN A 258 -16.80 26.91 2.01
N LYS A 259 -15.96 27.80 1.51
CA LYS A 259 -15.89 29.15 2.10
C LYS A 259 -17.20 29.87 1.83
N PRO A 260 -17.76 30.57 2.82
CA PRO A 260 -18.98 31.35 2.65
C PRO A 260 -18.84 32.41 1.55
#